data_f31c39b2bf88e612137ec1928fb50b6c
#
_entry.id   f31c39b2bf88e612137ec1928fb50b6c
#
_cell.length_a   1.000
_cell.length_b   1.000
_cell.length_c   1.000
_cell.angle_alpha   90.00
_cell.angle_beta   90.00
_cell.angle_gamma   90.00
#
_symmetry.space_group_name_H-M   'P 1'
#
loop_
_entity.id
_entity.type
_entity.pdbx_description
1 polymer ?
#
loop_
_entity_poly.entity_id
_entity_poly.type
_entity_poly.pdbx_seq_one_letter_code
_entity_poly.pdbx_strand_id
1 'polypeptide(L)'
;MAKILAVDDSASMRQMVSFTLKAAGHTVTDAADGQQALNIAKTQSFDLVLTDVNMPVMDGLTLTKNLRGLPAYRFTPILVLTTEAGMDKKQEGRAAGATGWLVKPFNPDQLLATIKKVLG
;
A
#
# COMPACT_ATOMS: atom_id res chain seq x y z
N MET A 1 12.59 -11.55 -0.53
CA MET A 1 11.17 -11.96 -0.59
C MET A 1 10.41 -11.30 0.51
N ALA A 2 9.42 -10.52 0.15
CA ALA A 2 8.64 -9.79 1.14
C ALA A 2 7.19 -10.29 1.16
N LYS A 3 6.56 -10.17 2.31
CA LYS A 3 5.14 -10.42 2.46
C LYS A 3 4.43 -9.08 2.37
N ILE A 4 3.60 -8.91 1.36
CA ILE A 4 3.02 -7.61 0.99
C ILE A 4 1.50 -7.65 1.06
N LEU A 5 0.91 -6.63 1.68
CA LEU A 5 -0.53 -6.41 1.69
C LEU A 5 -0.85 -5.35 0.63
N ALA A 6 -1.63 -5.73 -0.38
CA ALA A 6 -2.00 -4.85 -1.48
C ALA A 6 -3.48 -4.49 -1.38
N VAL A 7 -3.79 -3.20 -1.28
CA VAL A 7 -5.14 -2.71 -1.03
C VAL A 7 -5.57 -1.79 -2.16
N ASP A 8 -6.63 -2.16 -2.87
CA ASP A 8 -7.20 -1.35 -3.95
C ASP A 8 -8.64 -1.80 -4.18
N ASP A 9 -9.55 -0.86 -4.38
CA ASP A 9 -10.95 -1.19 -4.65
C ASP A 9 -11.18 -1.63 -6.10
N SER A 10 -10.22 -1.37 -6.99
CA SER A 10 -10.28 -1.83 -8.37
C SER A 10 -9.75 -3.26 -8.48
N ALA A 11 -10.61 -4.20 -8.88
CA ALA A 11 -10.22 -5.60 -9.03
C ALA A 11 -9.11 -5.77 -10.07
N SER A 12 -9.19 -5.05 -11.19
CA SER A 12 -8.17 -5.14 -12.23
C SER A 12 -6.82 -4.60 -11.76
N MET A 13 -6.81 -3.52 -10.99
CA MET A 13 -5.57 -2.98 -10.42
C MET A 13 -4.97 -3.95 -9.40
N ARG A 14 -5.80 -4.52 -8.52
CA ARG A 14 -5.33 -5.53 -7.56
C ARG A 14 -4.70 -6.72 -8.26
N GLN A 15 -5.32 -7.20 -9.34
CA GLN A 15 -4.79 -8.33 -10.11
C GLN A 15 -3.45 -7.99 -10.75
N MET A 16 -3.31 -6.81 -11.32
CA MET A 16 -2.06 -6.38 -11.95
C MET A 16 -0.95 -6.28 -10.91
N VAL A 17 -1.22 -5.64 -9.78
CA VAL A 17 -0.25 -5.48 -8.70
C VAL A 17 0.15 -6.84 -8.14
N SER A 18 -0.82 -7.69 -7.84
CA SER A 18 -0.55 -9.03 -7.31
C SER A 18 0.28 -9.87 -8.27
N PHE A 19 -0.07 -9.86 -9.55
CA PHE A 19 0.67 -10.60 -10.56
C PHE A 19 2.12 -10.12 -10.64
N THR A 20 2.32 -8.81 -10.69
CA THR A 20 3.65 -8.21 -10.79
C THR A 20 4.52 -8.59 -9.59
N LEU A 21 3.96 -8.49 -8.39
CA LEU A 21 4.72 -8.76 -7.16
C LEU A 21 5.02 -10.25 -7.01
N LYS A 22 4.06 -11.12 -7.31
CA LYS A 22 4.27 -12.57 -7.25
C LYS A 22 5.31 -13.01 -8.26
N ALA A 23 5.31 -12.44 -9.47
CA ALA A 23 6.30 -12.74 -10.48
C ALA A 23 7.71 -12.34 -10.02
N ALA A 24 7.83 -11.34 -9.16
CA ALA A 24 9.11 -10.91 -8.60
C ALA A 24 9.51 -11.70 -7.35
N GLY A 25 8.70 -12.68 -6.95
CA GLY A 25 9.03 -13.56 -5.84
C GLY A 25 8.43 -13.16 -4.49
N HIS A 26 7.59 -12.14 -4.45
CA HIS A 26 6.94 -11.72 -3.20
C HIS A 26 5.67 -12.52 -2.93
N THR A 27 5.30 -12.62 -1.67
CA THR A 27 4.02 -13.18 -1.25
C THR A 27 3.03 -12.02 -1.10
N VAL A 28 1.84 -12.14 -1.69
CA VAL A 28 0.86 -11.06 -1.71
C VAL A 28 -0.47 -11.51 -1.13
N THR A 29 -0.99 -10.71 -0.21
CA THR A 29 -2.38 -10.81 0.25
C THR A 29 -3.06 -9.53 -0.19
N ASP A 30 -4.26 -9.63 -0.78
CA ASP A 30 -4.95 -8.44 -1.26
C ASP A 30 -6.23 -8.15 -0.45
N ALA A 31 -6.68 -6.89 -0.51
CA ALA A 31 -7.89 -6.44 0.14
C ALA A 31 -8.57 -5.41 -0.74
N ALA A 32 -9.91 -5.36 -0.67
CA ALA A 32 -10.70 -4.50 -1.55
C ALA A 32 -10.97 -3.11 -0.95
N ASP A 33 -10.77 -2.94 0.35
CA ASP A 33 -10.95 -1.66 1.02
C ASP A 33 -10.08 -1.59 2.27
N GLY A 34 -10.03 -0.39 2.87
CA GLY A 34 -9.19 -0.15 4.03
C GLY A 34 -9.60 -0.91 5.28
N GLN A 35 -10.90 -1.11 5.48
CA GLN A 35 -11.37 -1.85 6.66
C GLN A 35 -10.99 -3.33 6.58
N GLN A 36 -11.14 -3.91 5.40
CA GLN A 36 -10.75 -5.30 5.16
C GLN A 36 -9.23 -5.46 5.37
N ALA A 37 -8.46 -4.50 4.83
CA ALA A 37 -7.02 -4.51 4.99
C ALA A 37 -6.60 -4.41 6.46
N LEU A 38 -7.24 -3.53 7.23
CA LEU A 38 -6.93 -3.37 8.65
C LEU A 38 -7.22 -4.65 9.43
N ASN A 39 -8.34 -5.31 9.14
CA ASN A 39 -8.69 -6.57 9.79
C ASN A 39 -7.65 -7.66 9.48
N ILE A 40 -7.20 -7.74 8.23
CA ILE A 40 -6.17 -8.70 7.82
C ILE A 40 -4.85 -8.38 8.52
N ALA A 41 -4.48 -7.11 8.58
CA ALA A 41 -3.22 -6.67 9.20
C ALA A 41 -3.15 -6.99 10.69
N LYS A 42 -4.29 -7.02 11.37
CA LYS A 42 -4.35 -7.38 12.79
C LYS A 42 -4.07 -8.86 13.05
N THR A 43 -4.29 -9.71 12.05
CA THR A 43 -4.14 -11.16 12.20
C THR A 43 -2.85 -11.70 11.56
N GLN A 44 -2.17 -10.90 10.76
CA GLN A 44 -0.96 -11.31 10.05
C GLN A 44 0.07 -10.19 10.08
N SER A 45 1.32 -10.53 9.86
CA SER A 45 2.40 -9.55 9.74
C SER A 45 2.79 -9.38 8.28
N PHE A 46 3.04 -8.14 7.88
CA PHE A 46 3.48 -7.81 6.52
C PHE A 46 4.76 -6.99 6.56
N ASP A 47 5.57 -7.16 5.54
CA ASP A 47 6.82 -6.39 5.39
C ASP A 47 6.59 -5.06 4.69
N LEU A 48 5.48 -4.94 3.96
CA LEU A 48 5.14 -3.76 3.19
C LEU A 48 3.63 -3.71 2.98
N VAL A 49 3.07 -2.52 3.02
CA VAL A 49 1.67 -2.27 2.67
C VAL A 49 1.63 -1.32 1.48
N LEU A 50 0.89 -1.72 0.43
CA LEU A 50 0.57 -0.86 -0.71
C LEU A 50 -0.92 -0.56 -0.64
N THR A 51 -1.30 0.70 -0.65
CA THR A 51 -2.72 1.07 -0.58
C THR A 51 -3.06 2.19 -1.53
N ASP A 52 -4.20 2.04 -2.23
CA ASP A 52 -4.79 3.14 -2.94
C ASP A 52 -5.28 4.20 -1.94
N VAL A 53 -5.37 5.44 -2.35
CA VAL A 53 -5.90 6.53 -1.50
C VAL A 53 -7.41 6.51 -1.49
N ASN A 54 -8.02 6.51 -2.66
CA ASN A 54 -9.48 6.65 -2.79
C ASN A 54 -10.16 5.28 -2.80
N MET A 55 -10.73 4.91 -1.66
CA MET A 55 -11.44 3.64 -1.50
C MET A 55 -12.70 3.86 -0.67
N PRO A 56 -13.74 3.04 -0.89
CA PRO A 56 -14.92 3.11 -0.04
C PRO A 56 -14.63 2.58 1.36
N VAL A 57 -15.50 2.89 2.30
CA VAL A 57 -15.48 2.45 3.70
C VAL A 57 -14.33 3.11 4.48
N MET A 58 -13.09 2.87 4.08
CA MET A 58 -11.92 3.47 4.73
C MET A 58 -10.88 3.75 3.65
N ASP A 59 -10.51 5.02 3.47
CA ASP A 59 -9.51 5.41 2.47
C ASP A 59 -8.10 5.04 2.91
N GLY A 60 -7.15 5.15 1.97
CA GLY A 60 -5.77 4.74 2.20
C GLY A 60 -5.03 5.57 3.25
N LEU A 61 -5.36 6.84 3.39
CA LEU A 61 -4.74 7.70 4.40
C LEU A 61 -5.23 7.35 5.79
N THR A 62 -6.52 7.09 5.94
CA THR A 62 -7.10 6.64 7.20
C THR A 62 -6.54 5.27 7.58
N LEU A 63 -6.43 4.36 6.61
CA LEU A 63 -5.82 3.05 6.83
C LEU A 63 -4.37 3.22 7.33
N THR A 64 -3.61 4.10 6.70
CA THR A 64 -2.22 4.36 7.09
C THR A 64 -2.13 4.83 8.55
N LYS A 65 -2.98 5.78 8.93
CA LYS A 65 -3.03 6.27 10.32
C LYS A 65 -3.35 5.14 11.29
N ASN A 66 -4.33 4.31 10.96
CA ASN A 66 -4.73 3.19 11.81
C ASN A 66 -3.62 2.15 11.94
N LEU A 67 -2.91 1.85 10.84
CA LEU A 67 -1.78 0.92 10.88
C LEU A 67 -0.66 1.46 11.76
N ARG A 68 -0.36 2.75 11.66
CA ARG A 68 0.68 3.36 12.50
C ARG A 68 0.33 3.32 13.99
N GLY A 69 -0.94 3.22 14.32
CA GLY A 69 -1.38 3.03 15.70
C GLY A 69 -1.19 1.61 16.22
N LEU A 70 -0.92 0.65 15.35
CA LEU A 70 -0.65 -0.73 15.75
C LEU A 70 0.86 -0.92 15.97
N PRO A 71 1.29 -1.43 17.14
CA PRO A 71 2.73 -1.59 17.39
C PRO A 71 3.47 -2.39 16.33
N ALA A 72 2.83 -3.42 15.75
CA ALA A 72 3.45 -4.27 14.75
C ALA A 72 3.76 -3.53 13.44
N TYR A 73 3.09 -2.40 13.18
CA TYR A 73 3.23 -1.65 11.93
C TYR A 73 3.86 -0.27 12.11
N ARG A 74 4.45 -0.02 13.27
CA ARG A 74 5.05 1.28 13.57
C ARG A 74 6.14 1.68 12.57
N PHE A 75 6.92 0.72 12.09
CA PHE A 75 8.05 0.96 11.18
C PHE A 75 7.89 0.27 9.83
N THR A 76 6.78 -0.40 9.58
CA THR A 76 6.55 -1.09 8.32
C THR A 76 6.39 -0.06 7.20
N PRO A 77 7.11 -0.21 6.07
CA PRO A 77 6.91 0.68 4.93
C PRO A 77 5.47 0.63 4.43
N ILE A 78 4.89 1.80 4.20
CA ILE A 78 3.55 1.94 3.64
C ILE A 78 3.65 2.86 2.43
N LEU A 79 3.31 2.33 1.24
CA LEU A 79 3.27 3.10 0.00
C LEU A 79 1.85 3.41 -0.37
N VAL A 80 1.59 4.65 -0.70
CA VAL A 80 0.28 5.14 -1.11
C VAL A 80 0.25 5.31 -2.61
N LEU A 81 -0.75 4.73 -3.28
CA LEU A 81 -0.95 4.81 -4.72
C LEU A 81 -2.03 5.86 -4.99
N THR A 82 -1.72 6.85 -5.82
CA THR A 82 -2.63 7.96 -6.04
C THR A 82 -2.59 8.44 -7.50
N THR A 83 -3.73 8.95 -7.99
CA THR A 83 -3.78 9.62 -9.28
C THR A 83 -3.39 11.08 -9.16
N GLU A 84 -3.18 11.58 -7.94
CA GLU A 84 -2.88 12.99 -7.69
C GLU A 84 -1.43 13.17 -7.26
N ALA A 85 -0.68 13.93 -8.07
CA ALA A 85 0.74 14.18 -7.82
C ALA A 85 0.99 15.52 -7.10
N GLY A 86 -0.07 16.21 -6.67
CA GLY A 86 0.04 17.53 -6.04
C GLY A 86 0.73 17.49 -4.67
N MET A 87 1.38 18.59 -4.32
CA MET A 87 2.08 18.74 -3.02
C MET A 87 1.16 18.48 -1.84
N ASP A 88 -0.09 18.91 -1.91
CA ASP A 88 -1.05 18.76 -0.82
C ASP A 88 -1.30 17.30 -0.52
N LYS A 89 -1.44 16.45 -1.55
CA LYS A 89 -1.65 15.01 -1.37
C LYS A 89 -0.42 14.32 -0.81
N LYS A 90 0.76 14.76 -1.23
CA LYS A 90 2.01 14.24 -0.69
C LYS A 90 2.16 14.58 0.79
N GLN A 91 1.80 15.79 1.18
CA GLN A 91 1.83 16.22 2.56
C GLN A 91 0.80 15.48 3.41
N GLU A 92 -0.40 15.25 2.88
CA GLU A 92 -1.42 14.47 3.57
C GLU A 92 -0.94 13.04 3.82
N GLY A 93 -0.33 12.41 2.81
CA GLY A 93 0.23 11.08 2.95
C GLY A 93 1.32 11.01 4.01
N ARG A 94 2.23 11.98 3.98
CA ARG A 94 3.31 12.05 4.95
C ARG A 94 2.77 12.28 6.37
N ALA A 95 1.79 13.18 6.51
CA ALA A 95 1.16 13.45 7.80
C ALA A 95 0.44 12.22 8.35
N ALA A 96 -0.10 11.37 7.47
CA ALA A 96 -0.74 10.12 7.88
C ALA A 96 0.27 9.05 8.26
N GLY A 97 1.55 9.23 7.93
CA GLY A 97 2.60 8.30 8.27
C GLY A 97 3.07 7.42 7.11
N ALA A 98 2.70 7.75 5.86
CA ALA A 98 3.15 6.99 4.69
C ALA A 98 4.65 7.14 4.49
N THR A 99 5.29 6.05 4.07
CA THR A 99 6.72 6.03 3.76
C THR A 99 7.00 6.71 2.42
N GLY A 100 6.08 6.56 1.46
CA GLY A 100 6.20 7.14 0.16
C GLY A 100 4.89 7.00 -0.61
N TRP A 101 4.93 7.39 -1.88
CA TRP A 101 3.77 7.28 -2.75
C TRP A 101 4.23 6.96 -4.17
N LEU A 102 3.28 6.46 -4.97
CA LEU A 102 3.49 6.16 -6.38
C LEU A 102 2.29 6.71 -7.14
N VAL A 103 2.55 7.49 -8.20
CA VAL A 103 1.50 8.14 -8.96
C VAL A 103 1.01 7.21 -10.07
N LYS A 104 -0.31 7.05 -10.17
CA LYS A 104 -0.95 6.30 -11.25
C LYS A 104 -1.11 7.20 -12.48
N PRO A 105 -1.00 6.67 -13.70
CA PRO A 105 -0.64 5.29 -14.02
C PRO A 105 0.86 5.04 -13.84
N PHE A 106 1.22 3.84 -13.44
CA PHE A 106 2.60 3.42 -13.35
C PHE A 106 2.75 2.06 -14.07
N ASN A 107 3.97 1.75 -14.50
CA ASN A 107 4.23 0.45 -15.11
C ASN A 107 4.81 -0.52 -14.05
N PRO A 108 4.84 -1.84 -14.36
CA PRO A 108 5.37 -2.82 -13.42
C PRO A 108 6.80 -2.54 -12.97
N ASP A 109 7.65 -2.04 -13.85
CA ASP A 109 9.04 -1.74 -13.50
C ASP A 109 9.14 -0.62 -12.47
N GLN A 110 8.30 0.41 -12.59
CA GLN A 110 8.24 1.50 -11.62
C GLN A 110 7.78 1.00 -10.25
N LEU A 111 6.78 0.14 -10.24
CA LEU A 111 6.26 -0.46 -9.01
C LEU A 111 7.37 -1.25 -8.30
N LEU A 112 8.05 -2.14 -9.02
CA LEU A 112 9.10 -2.97 -8.44
C LEU A 112 10.29 -2.14 -7.97
N ALA A 113 10.68 -1.12 -8.72
CA ALA A 113 11.77 -0.23 -8.33
C ALA A 113 11.46 0.53 -7.04
N THR A 114 10.22 1.02 -6.92
CA THR A 114 9.79 1.75 -5.73
C THR A 114 9.75 0.83 -4.50
N ILE A 115 9.26 -0.39 -4.67
CA ILE A 115 9.20 -1.37 -3.58
C ILE A 115 10.62 -1.71 -3.12
N LYS A 116 11.53 -1.97 -4.04
CA LYS A 116 12.91 -2.28 -3.73
C LYS A 116 13.56 -1.13 -2.94
N LYS A 117 13.28 0.11 -3.33
CA LYS A 117 13.82 1.29 -2.68
C LYS A 117 13.38 1.39 -1.22
N VAL A 118 12.09 1.12 -0.93
CA VAL A 118 11.58 1.25 0.45
C VAL A 118 11.87 0.04 1.32
N LEU A 119 12.08 -1.12 0.74
CA LEU A 119 12.46 -2.32 1.50
C LEU A 119 13.97 -2.37 1.78
N GLY A 120 14.71 -1.58 1.07
CA GLY A 120 16.16 -1.54 1.22
C GLY A 120 16.84 -2.54 0.33
#